data_b2730ea1a558021cb7b558713f353c68
#
_entry.id   b2730ea1a558021cb7b558713f353c68
#
_cell.length_a   1.000
_cell.length_b   1.000
_cell.length_c   1.000
_cell.angle_alpha   90.00
_cell.angle_beta   90.00
_cell.angle_gamma   90.00
#
_symmetry.space_group_name_H-M   'P 1'
#
loop_
_entity.id
_entity.type
_entity.pdbx_description
1 polymer ?
#
loop_
_entity_poly.entity_id
_entity_poly.type
_entity_poly.pdbx_seq_one_letter_code
_entity_poly.pdbx_strand_id
1 'polypeptide(L)'
;MNNKPKKIIDLFAGIGGFHLAFHKLGLECVFASEINADARKSYRQNFKSYVSKDFFEKSFNADIYQQDKFAIPDFDILCAGFPCQPFSQIGYKKGFSEDLEGRGNLFFEIAKILEIKRPKAFFLENVQHLIKHDDGRTIDIIKQTIEKLDYSFYYKIIRASDFNLPQHRPRIFMVGFLGESHEQKMFNFPKPIPLQKSMSDIFGAECPKKIGYTLRLGGSDSGIHDRRNWDRYWVNGVDTKIQPLHGKRMQGFPDDFYLSESRSKSMRLLGNSVAVDAVYYVAKNMIDYMNDKEKFVFNNLFEPFLKVAV
;
A
#
# COMPACT_ATOMS: atom_id res chain seq x y z
N MET A 1 -11.38 15.42 22.69
CA MET A 1 -11.79 15.24 21.28
C MET A 1 -11.24 13.94 20.76
N ASN A 2 -12.04 13.14 20.04
CA ASN A 2 -11.63 11.83 19.57
C ASN A 2 -10.65 11.98 18.40
N ASN A 3 -9.35 11.88 18.66
CA ASN A 3 -8.27 12.18 17.70
C ASN A 3 -7.87 10.95 16.85
N LYS A 4 -8.74 9.93 16.79
CA LYS A 4 -8.51 8.72 15.97
C LYS A 4 -8.34 9.10 14.49
N PRO A 5 -7.42 8.45 13.75
CA PRO A 5 -7.27 8.69 12.32
C PRO A 5 -8.59 8.38 11.61
N LYS A 6 -9.02 9.26 10.73
CA LYS A 6 -10.27 9.14 9.98
C LYS A 6 -10.10 9.24 8.48
N LYS A 7 -9.02 9.89 8.03
CA LYS A 7 -8.80 10.25 6.64
C LYS A 7 -7.48 9.73 6.11
N ILE A 8 -7.51 9.23 4.89
CA ILE A 8 -6.31 8.82 4.16
C ILE A 8 -6.24 9.52 2.81
N ILE A 9 -5.03 9.53 2.24
CA ILE A 9 -4.83 9.70 0.80
C ILE A 9 -4.18 8.45 0.22
N ASP A 10 -4.47 8.14 -1.06
CA ASP A 10 -3.95 6.97 -1.78
C ASP A 10 -3.18 7.41 -3.02
N LEU A 11 -1.85 7.44 -2.95
CA LEU A 11 -0.97 7.85 -4.05
C LEU A 11 -0.53 6.63 -4.86
N PHE A 12 -0.45 6.80 -6.19
CA PHE A 12 -0.19 5.69 -7.10
C PHE A 12 -1.21 4.56 -6.88
N ALA A 13 -2.47 4.97 -6.72
CA ALA A 13 -3.55 4.19 -6.15
C ALA A 13 -3.86 2.90 -6.92
N GLY A 14 -3.43 2.80 -8.19
CA GLY A 14 -3.76 1.66 -9.03
C GLY A 14 -5.28 1.47 -9.12
N ILE A 15 -5.73 0.29 -8.76
CA ILE A 15 -7.15 -0.03 -8.69
C ILE A 15 -7.75 0.19 -7.28
N GLY A 16 -7.01 0.81 -6.35
CA GLY A 16 -7.51 1.18 -5.02
C GLY A 16 -7.35 0.10 -3.93
N GLY A 17 -6.27 -0.67 -3.97
CA GLY A 17 -6.04 -1.71 -2.95
C GLY A 17 -5.84 -1.15 -1.55
N PHE A 18 -5.11 -0.04 -1.39
CA PHE A 18 -5.01 0.68 -0.13
C PHE A 18 -6.36 1.27 0.29
N HIS A 19 -7.03 1.98 -0.60
CA HIS A 19 -8.35 2.54 -0.32
C HIS A 19 -9.32 1.47 0.19
N LEU A 20 -9.40 0.32 -0.48
CA LEU A 20 -10.29 -0.77 -0.07
C LEU A 20 -9.96 -1.29 1.33
N ALA A 21 -8.67 -1.48 1.64
CA ALA A 21 -8.23 -1.95 2.95
C ALA A 21 -8.56 -0.96 4.08
N PHE A 22 -8.32 0.34 3.86
CA PHE A 22 -8.63 1.37 4.85
C PHE A 22 -10.13 1.66 4.98
N HIS A 23 -10.88 1.56 3.88
CA HIS A 23 -12.35 1.66 3.92
C HIS A 23 -12.96 0.55 4.81
N LYS A 24 -12.46 -0.69 4.71
CA LYS A 24 -12.86 -1.79 5.62
C LYS A 24 -12.58 -1.49 7.10
N LEU A 25 -11.66 -0.56 7.40
CA LEU A 25 -11.34 -0.08 8.75
C LEU A 25 -12.13 1.18 9.15
N GLY A 26 -13.03 1.65 8.28
CA GLY A 26 -13.88 2.82 8.54
C GLY A 26 -13.20 4.17 8.30
N LEU A 27 -12.09 4.22 7.54
CA LEU A 27 -11.45 5.48 7.16
C LEU A 27 -11.94 5.95 5.79
N GLU A 28 -12.01 7.26 5.64
CA GLU A 28 -12.37 7.96 4.41
C GLU A 28 -11.12 8.25 3.56
N CYS A 29 -11.16 7.94 2.26
CA CYS A 29 -10.15 8.42 1.31
C CYS A 29 -10.56 9.79 0.77
N VAL A 30 -9.79 10.82 1.10
CA VAL A 30 -10.10 12.22 0.74
C VAL A 30 -9.35 12.73 -0.49
N PHE A 31 -8.32 11.99 -0.93
CA PHE A 31 -7.56 12.28 -2.16
C PHE A 31 -6.92 11.01 -2.70
N ALA A 32 -6.86 10.87 -4.01
CA ALA A 32 -6.10 9.82 -4.67
C ALA A 32 -5.43 10.30 -5.96
N SER A 33 -4.37 9.61 -6.37
CA SER A 33 -3.64 9.90 -7.60
C SER A 33 -3.25 8.60 -8.32
N GLU A 34 -3.52 8.53 -9.64
CA GLU A 34 -3.15 7.39 -10.49
C GLU A 34 -3.00 7.81 -11.95
N ILE A 35 -1.83 7.57 -12.54
CA ILE A 35 -1.53 8.01 -13.92
C ILE A 35 -2.15 7.07 -14.98
N ASN A 36 -2.34 5.79 -14.68
CA ASN A 36 -2.85 4.81 -15.62
C ASN A 36 -4.36 4.97 -15.83
N ALA A 37 -4.78 5.25 -17.05
CA ALA A 37 -6.19 5.50 -17.39
C ALA A 37 -7.10 4.27 -17.14
N ASP A 38 -6.63 3.05 -17.42
CA ASP A 38 -7.40 1.82 -17.17
C ASP A 38 -7.58 1.60 -15.65
N ALA A 39 -6.55 1.89 -14.86
CA ALA A 39 -6.62 1.83 -13.40
C ALA A 39 -7.60 2.88 -12.85
N ARG A 40 -7.53 4.14 -13.31
CA ARG A 40 -8.50 5.18 -12.93
C ARG A 40 -9.95 4.81 -13.28
N LYS A 41 -10.17 4.18 -14.44
CA LYS A 41 -11.51 3.71 -14.82
C LYS A 41 -12.02 2.65 -13.84
N SER A 42 -11.18 1.66 -13.52
CA SER A 42 -11.49 0.63 -12.53
C SER A 42 -11.77 1.24 -11.15
N TYR A 43 -10.88 2.11 -10.68
CA TYR A 43 -11.01 2.81 -9.40
C TYR A 43 -12.34 3.57 -9.31
N ARG A 44 -12.64 4.42 -10.29
CA ARG A 44 -13.89 5.20 -10.34
C ARG A 44 -15.12 4.31 -10.27
N GLN A 45 -15.12 3.21 -11.01
CA GLN A 45 -16.28 2.29 -11.06
C GLN A 45 -16.54 1.63 -9.70
N ASN A 46 -15.49 1.28 -8.95
CA ASN A 46 -15.62 0.57 -7.69
C ASN A 46 -15.86 1.50 -6.49
N PHE A 47 -15.31 2.72 -6.52
CA PHE A 47 -15.33 3.59 -5.34
C PHE A 47 -16.34 4.76 -5.41
N LYS A 48 -17.10 4.89 -6.51
CA LYS A 48 -18.08 5.99 -6.66
C LYS A 48 -19.13 6.08 -5.55
N SER A 49 -19.42 4.98 -4.86
CA SER A 49 -20.35 4.93 -3.73
C SER A 49 -19.68 5.10 -2.36
N TYR A 50 -18.35 5.10 -2.30
CA TYR A 50 -17.57 5.19 -1.05
C TYR A 50 -16.96 6.56 -0.80
N VAL A 51 -16.98 7.43 -1.81
CA VAL A 51 -16.38 8.77 -1.75
C VAL A 51 -17.44 9.86 -1.96
N SER A 52 -17.09 11.12 -1.66
CA SER A 52 -17.95 12.26 -1.91
C SER A 52 -18.29 12.41 -3.41
N LYS A 53 -19.42 13.05 -3.72
CA LYS A 53 -19.91 13.21 -5.11
C LYS A 53 -18.90 13.91 -6.03
N ASP A 54 -18.13 14.84 -5.49
CA ASP A 54 -17.14 15.65 -6.21
C ASP A 54 -15.71 15.10 -6.13
N PHE A 55 -15.50 13.97 -5.45
CA PHE A 55 -14.16 13.38 -5.27
C PHE A 55 -13.42 13.19 -6.59
N PHE A 56 -14.09 12.63 -7.59
CA PHE A 56 -13.44 12.33 -8.87
C PHE A 56 -13.16 13.55 -9.75
N GLU A 57 -13.74 14.68 -9.42
CA GLU A 57 -13.52 15.94 -10.13
C GLU A 57 -12.47 16.81 -9.44
N LYS A 58 -12.43 16.79 -8.10
CA LYS A 58 -11.59 17.68 -7.30
C LYS A 58 -10.42 17.00 -6.62
N SER A 59 -10.56 15.70 -6.27
CA SER A 59 -9.64 15.00 -5.38
C SER A 59 -9.03 13.72 -6.00
N PHE A 60 -9.28 13.43 -7.28
CA PHE A 60 -8.69 12.30 -7.98
C PHE A 60 -7.85 12.77 -9.17
N ASN A 61 -6.55 12.97 -8.93
CA ASN A 61 -5.61 13.50 -9.92
C ASN A 61 -4.94 12.37 -10.75
N ALA A 62 -4.63 12.68 -12.02
CA ALA A 62 -3.91 11.76 -12.89
C ALA A 62 -2.40 11.77 -12.64
N ASP A 63 -1.80 12.93 -12.44
CA ASP A 63 -0.35 13.09 -12.36
C ASP A 63 0.05 13.84 -11.09
N ILE A 64 0.67 13.12 -10.17
CA ILE A 64 1.11 13.69 -8.89
C ILE A 64 2.15 14.80 -9.04
N TYR A 65 2.96 14.79 -10.11
CA TYR A 65 3.91 15.87 -10.36
C TYR A 65 3.24 17.21 -10.62
N GLN A 66 2.06 17.20 -11.28
CA GLN A 66 1.30 18.41 -11.61
C GLN A 66 0.37 18.84 -10.47
N GLN A 67 0.23 18.04 -9.42
CA GLN A 67 -0.62 18.34 -8.27
C GLN A 67 0.02 19.42 -7.40
N ASP A 68 -0.71 20.51 -7.15
CA ASP A 68 -0.37 21.42 -6.06
C ASP A 68 -0.53 20.70 -4.72
N LYS A 69 0.58 20.50 -4.00
CA LYS A 69 0.61 19.76 -2.73
C LYS A 69 -0.12 20.49 -1.61
N PHE A 70 -0.16 21.83 -1.66
CA PHE A 70 -0.90 22.63 -0.70
C PHE A 70 -2.43 22.47 -0.85
N ALA A 71 -2.90 22.26 -2.09
CA ALA A 71 -4.31 22.04 -2.39
C ALA A 71 -4.84 20.63 -2.03
N ILE A 72 -3.97 19.68 -1.68
CA ILE A 72 -4.41 18.36 -1.17
C ILE A 72 -5.16 18.59 0.15
N PRO A 73 -6.37 18.00 0.35
CA PRO A 73 -7.09 18.09 1.62
C PRO A 73 -6.28 17.60 2.80
N ASP A 74 -6.59 18.00 4.02
CA ASP A 74 -5.94 17.47 5.22
C ASP A 74 -6.36 16.01 5.48
N PHE A 75 -5.41 15.21 5.91
CA PHE A 75 -5.55 13.77 6.13
C PHE A 75 -4.65 13.29 7.27
N ASP A 76 -4.93 12.10 7.79
CA ASP A 76 -4.19 11.52 8.92
C ASP A 76 -3.08 10.56 8.46
N ILE A 77 -3.31 9.79 7.38
CA ILE A 77 -2.37 8.76 6.91
C ILE A 77 -2.15 8.88 5.40
N LEU A 78 -0.88 8.97 4.98
CA LEU A 78 -0.48 8.86 3.58
C LEU A 78 -0.25 7.40 3.21
N CYS A 79 -0.97 6.91 2.20
CA CYS A 79 -0.76 5.58 1.62
C CYS A 79 -0.16 5.69 0.22
N ALA A 80 0.83 4.84 -0.10
CA ALA A 80 1.42 4.80 -1.44
C ALA A 80 2.07 3.46 -1.78
N GLY A 81 1.63 2.85 -2.88
CA GLY A 81 2.33 1.76 -3.56
C GLY A 81 3.16 2.32 -4.72
N PHE A 82 4.32 2.89 -4.45
CA PHE A 82 5.08 3.60 -5.47
C PHE A 82 5.96 2.67 -6.31
N PRO A 83 6.17 2.96 -7.62
CA PRO A 83 7.01 2.13 -8.48
C PRO A 83 8.48 2.20 -8.06
N CYS A 84 9.18 1.05 -8.17
CA CYS A 84 10.62 0.98 -7.97
C CYS A 84 11.33 1.63 -9.16
N GLN A 85 11.73 2.88 -9.03
CA GLN A 85 12.52 3.62 -10.01
C GLN A 85 13.93 3.84 -9.50
N PRO A 86 14.96 3.88 -10.38
CA PRO A 86 16.33 4.17 -9.97
C PRO A 86 16.41 5.54 -9.28
N PHE A 87 17.03 5.58 -8.11
CA PHE A 87 17.41 6.84 -7.48
C PHE A 87 18.63 7.37 -8.21
N SER A 88 18.48 8.46 -8.98
CA SER A 88 19.63 9.06 -9.64
C SER A 88 20.62 9.61 -8.61
N GLN A 89 21.94 9.38 -8.82
CA GLN A 89 23.00 9.87 -7.92
C GLN A 89 23.07 11.40 -7.81
N ILE A 90 22.40 12.12 -8.70
CA ILE A 90 22.40 13.58 -8.78
C ILE A 90 21.64 14.19 -7.57
N GLY A 91 20.54 13.57 -7.11
CA GLY A 91 19.76 14.05 -5.98
C GLY A 91 20.47 14.01 -4.62
N TYR A 92 21.50 13.17 -4.46
CA TYR A 92 22.18 13.00 -3.17
C TYR A 92 23.20 14.11 -2.85
N LYS A 93 23.72 14.83 -3.84
CA LYS A 93 24.87 15.74 -3.66
C LYS A 93 24.51 17.21 -3.37
N LYS A 94 23.29 17.67 -3.58
CA LYS A 94 22.94 19.11 -3.57
C LYS A 94 22.07 19.62 -2.43
N GLY A 95 21.64 18.78 -1.51
CA GLY A 95 20.76 19.21 -0.42
C GLY A 95 19.26 19.18 -0.78
N PHE A 96 18.43 19.22 0.26
CA PHE A 96 16.99 18.91 0.18
C PHE A 96 16.17 19.89 -0.68
N SER A 97 16.62 21.13 -0.85
CA SER A 97 15.85 22.20 -1.51
C SER A 97 16.06 22.32 -3.03
N GLU A 98 17.22 21.89 -3.54
CA GLU A 98 17.56 22.09 -4.95
C GLU A 98 17.34 20.87 -5.86
N ASP A 99 17.25 19.66 -5.26
CA ASP A 99 17.14 18.39 -5.99
C ASP A 99 15.70 17.89 -6.19
N LEU A 100 14.72 18.53 -5.57
CA LEU A 100 13.30 18.19 -5.72
C LEU A 100 12.76 18.54 -7.14
N GLU A 101 13.49 19.26 -7.97
CA GLU A 101 13.11 19.59 -9.34
C GLU A 101 13.56 18.55 -10.39
N GLY A 102 14.43 17.62 -10.02
CA GLY A 102 14.82 16.51 -10.90
C GLY A 102 13.66 15.52 -11.11
N ARG A 103 13.09 15.50 -12.31
CA ARG A 103 12.10 14.52 -12.77
C ARG A 103 12.65 13.09 -12.66
N GLY A 104 12.69 12.49 -11.49
CA GLY A 104 13.39 11.22 -11.37
C GLY A 104 12.81 10.22 -10.39
N ASN A 105 12.18 10.65 -9.30
CA ASN A 105 11.76 9.66 -8.32
C ASN A 105 10.45 10.05 -7.62
N LEU A 106 9.45 9.22 -7.85
CA LEU A 106 8.11 9.40 -7.26
C LEU A 106 8.12 9.35 -5.74
N PHE A 107 9.15 8.74 -5.12
CA PHE A 107 9.34 8.79 -3.68
C PHE A 107 9.53 10.23 -3.15
N PHE A 108 10.23 11.10 -3.89
CA PHE A 108 10.40 12.49 -3.45
C PHE A 108 9.10 13.30 -3.52
N GLU A 109 8.16 12.94 -4.39
CA GLU A 109 6.81 13.54 -4.36
C GLU A 109 6.05 13.13 -3.07
N ILE A 110 6.25 11.88 -2.59
CA ILE A 110 5.74 11.45 -1.28
C ILE A 110 6.39 12.29 -0.18
N ALA A 111 7.73 12.43 -0.19
CA ALA A 111 8.46 13.21 0.81
C ALA A 111 8.01 14.68 0.88
N LYS A 112 7.78 15.33 -0.27
CA LYS A 112 7.22 16.69 -0.34
C LYS A 112 5.84 16.80 0.32
N ILE A 113 4.96 15.81 0.08
CA ILE A 113 3.62 15.80 0.68
C ILE A 113 3.73 15.60 2.20
N LEU A 114 4.61 14.71 2.66
CA LEU A 114 4.86 14.51 4.10
C LEU A 114 5.40 15.80 4.76
N GLU A 115 6.31 16.52 4.09
CA GLU A 115 6.86 17.80 4.56
C GLU A 115 5.79 18.88 4.69
N ILE A 116 4.97 19.06 3.65
CA ILE A 116 3.96 20.12 3.55
C ILE A 116 2.75 19.82 4.45
N LYS A 117 2.22 18.59 4.40
CA LYS A 117 0.95 18.23 5.04
C LYS A 117 1.10 17.64 6.44
N ARG A 118 2.29 17.17 6.80
CA ARG A 118 2.60 16.65 8.14
C ARG A 118 1.55 15.69 8.71
N PRO A 119 1.09 14.65 7.95
CA PRO A 119 0.13 13.70 8.47
C PRO A 119 0.68 12.93 9.66
N LYS A 120 -0.20 12.36 10.49
CA LYS A 120 0.19 11.59 11.69
C LYS A 120 1.05 10.37 11.37
N ALA A 121 0.83 9.75 10.20
CA ALA A 121 1.55 8.55 9.78
C ALA A 121 1.61 8.42 8.25
N PHE A 122 2.47 7.52 7.79
CA PHE A 122 2.48 7.03 6.41
C PHE A 122 2.54 5.51 6.35
N PHE A 123 2.05 4.95 5.25
CA PHE A 123 2.16 3.54 4.90
C PHE A 123 2.56 3.38 3.43
N LEU A 124 3.79 2.94 3.19
CA LEU A 124 4.34 2.74 1.86
C LEU A 124 4.52 1.25 1.55
N GLU A 125 4.34 0.87 0.29
CA GLU A 125 4.61 -0.48 -0.21
C GLU A 125 5.50 -0.44 -1.44
N ASN A 126 6.35 -1.46 -1.56
CA ASN A 126 7.16 -1.69 -2.75
C ASN A 126 7.55 -3.17 -2.91
N VAL A 127 8.18 -3.53 -4.03
CA VAL A 127 8.74 -4.87 -4.22
C VAL A 127 9.85 -5.14 -3.21
N GLN A 128 9.99 -6.40 -2.74
CA GLN A 128 11.02 -6.76 -1.76
C GLN A 128 12.45 -6.45 -2.23
N HIS A 129 12.68 -6.40 -3.55
CA HIS A 129 14.00 -6.13 -4.12
C HIS A 129 14.52 -4.72 -3.78
N LEU A 130 13.63 -3.80 -3.38
CA LEU A 130 13.99 -2.46 -2.95
C LEU A 130 15.09 -2.44 -1.87
N ILE A 131 15.07 -3.43 -0.96
CA ILE A 131 16.07 -3.54 0.13
C ILE A 131 17.48 -3.78 -0.41
N LYS A 132 17.61 -4.51 -1.52
CA LYS A 132 18.91 -4.83 -2.13
C LYS A 132 19.23 -3.94 -3.34
N HIS A 133 18.32 -3.07 -3.72
CA HIS A 133 18.50 -2.18 -4.86
C HIS A 133 19.66 -1.23 -4.58
N ASP A 134 20.58 -1.12 -5.55
CA ASP A 134 21.77 -0.28 -5.46
C ASP A 134 22.59 -0.57 -4.17
N ASP A 135 22.85 -1.87 -3.90
CA ASP A 135 23.59 -2.36 -2.72
C ASP A 135 23.03 -1.86 -1.37
N GLY A 136 21.70 -1.65 -1.29
CA GLY A 136 21.01 -1.16 -0.09
C GLY A 136 20.92 0.37 0.01
N ARG A 137 21.63 1.12 -0.85
CA ARG A 137 21.61 2.60 -0.81
C ARG A 137 20.23 3.20 -0.97
N THR A 138 19.37 2.57 -1.77
CA THR A 138 18.01 3.04 -2.01
C THR A 138 17.17 3.08 -0.72
N ILE A 139 17.16 2.01 0.06
CA ILE A 139 16.40 1.97 1.31
C ILE A 139 16.99 2.91 2.36
N ASP A 140 18.32 3.10 2.37
CA ASP A 140 18.99 4.05 3.27
C ASP A 140 18.62 5.49 2.93
N ILE A 141 18.55 5.86 1.64
CA ILE A 141 18.09 7.19 1.21
C ILE A 141 16.65 7.43 1.64
N ILE A 142 15.76 6.45 1.42
CA ILE A 142 14.36 6.54 1.85
C ILE A 142 14.30 6.78 3.37
N LYS A 143 14.99 5.94 4.15
CA LYS A 143 15.03 6.04 5.61
C LYS A 143 15.51 7.41 6.07
N GLN A 144 16.69 7.85 5.60
CA GLN A 144 17.28 9.14 5.99
C GLN A 144 16.37 10.33 5.61
N THR A 145 15.71 10.24 4.43
CA THR A 145 14.78 11.29 4.00
C THR A 145 13.58 11.39 4.93
N ILE A 146 13.00 10.27 5.31
CA ILE A 146 11.85 10.19 6.21
C ILE A 146 12.22 10.67 7.62
N GLU A 147 13.38 10.24 8.15
CA GLU A 147 13.84 10.63 9.47
C GLU A 147 14.14 12.14 9.56
N LYS A 148 14.67 12.76 8.50
CA LYS A 148 14.83 14.23 8.40
C LYS A 148 13.52 15.00 8.43
N LEU A 149 12.41 14.38 8.05
CA LEU A 149 11.07 14.95 8.13
C LEU A 149 10.40 14.71 9.50
N ASP A 150 11.14 14.24 10.50
CA ASP A 150 10.66 13.97 11.86
C ASP A 150 9.62 12.83 11.92
N TYR A 151 9.79 11.80 11.07
CA TYR A 151 9.04 10.56 11.14
C TYR A 151 9.93 9.40 11.56
N SER A 152 9.37 8.48 12.36
CA SER A 152 9.98 7.16 12.53
C SER A 152 9.92 6.35 11.23
N PHE A 153 10.80 5.35 11.09
CA PHE A 153 10.84 4.48 9.91
C PHE A 153 10.97 3.02 10.30
N TYR A 154 9.89 2.27 10.11
CA TYR A 154 9.83 0.83 10.32
C TYR A 154 9.56 0.13 9.01
N TYR A 155 10.23 -0.99 8.76
CA TYR A 155 9.90 -1.80 7.59
C TYR A 155 9.98 -3.30 7.86
N LYS A 156 9.20 -4.07 7.09
CA LYS A 156 9.19 -5.52 7.14
C LYS A 156 8.81 -6.11 5.77
N ILE A 157 9.42 -7.25 5.41
CA ILE A 157 8.93 -8.06 4.28
C ILE A 157 7.73 -8.85 4.77
N ILE A 158 6.61 -8.69 4.08
CA ILE A 158 5.34 -9.37 4.33
C ILE A 158 4.91 -10.06 3.04
N ARG A 159 4.42 -11.31 3.16
CA ARG A 159 3.84 -12.05 2.05
C ARG A 159 2.33 -11.97 2.12
N ALA A 160 1.66 -12.05 0.97
CA ALA A 160 0.20 -12.15 0.95
C ALA A 160 -0.29 -13.39 1.73
N SER A 161 0.48 -14.50 1.68
CA SER A 161 0.19 -15.73 2.44
C SER A 161 0.28 -15.57 3.96
N ASP A 162 0.99 -14.56 4.45
CA ASP A 162 1.06 -14.28 5.89
C ASP A 162 -0.29 -13.77 6.43
N PHE A 163 -1.21 -13.37 5.53
CA PHE A 163 -2.55 -12.83 5.88
C PHE A 163 -3.66 -13.49 5.05
N ASN A 164 -3.65 -14.83 5.02
CA ASN A 164 -4.72 -15.68 4.49
C ASN A 164 -5.05 -15.53 3.00
N LEU A 165 -4.12 -14.96 2.19
CA LEU A 165 -4.23 -14.97 0.73
C LEU A 165 -3.28 -16.03 0.15
N PRO A 166 -3.76 -17.04 -0.59
CA PRO A 166 -2.91 -18.13 -1.07
C PRO A 166 -2.06 -17.70 -2.26
N GLN A 167 -1.22 -16.68 -2.05
CA GLN A 167 -0.29 -16.14 -3.04
C GLN A 167 1.08 -15.87 -2.43
N HIS A 168 2.13 -16.38 -3.08
CA HIS A 168 3.50 -16.01 -2.75
C HIS A 168 3.83 -14.65 -3.37
N ARG A 169 3.54 -13.58 -2.62
CA ARG A 169 3.76 -12.17 -3.02
C ARG A 169 4.50 -11.43 -1.92
N PRO A 170 5.82 -11.57 -1.82
CA PRO A 170 6.61 -10.80 -0.86
C PRO A 170 6.69 -9.33 -1.28
N ARG A 171 6.43 -8.43 -0.31
CA ARG A 171 6.53 -6.98 -0.47
C ARG A 171 7.20 -6.37 0.76
N ILE A 172 7.95 -5.30 0.55
CA ILE A 172 8.40 -4.47 1.67
C ILE A 172 7.27 -3.51 2.02
N PHE A 173 6.85 -3.55 3.28
CA PHE A 173 5.94 -2.59 3.88
C PHE A 173 6.73 -1.66 4.77
N MET A 174 6.56 -0.35 4.60
CA MET A 174 7.26 0.70 5.32
C MET A 174 6.22 1.59 6.00
N VAL A 175 6.40 1.81 7.30
CA VAL A 175 5.45 2.54 8.15
C VAL A 175 6.23 3.53 8.99
N GLY A 176 5.66 4.72 9.21
CA GLY A 176 6.26 5.70 10.10
C GLY A 176 5.23 6.64 10.70
N PHE A 177 5.60 7.24 11.82
CA PHE A 177 4.75 8.09 12.64
C PHE A 177 5.45 9.42 12.92
N LEU A 178 4.72 10.52 12.84
CA LEU A 178 5.22 11.87 13.07
C LEU A 178 5.65 12.08 14.53
N GLY A 179 6.78 12.76 14.73
CA GLY A 179 7.29 13.11 16.06
C GLY A 179 7.77 11.91 16.88
N GLU A 180 8.12 10.80 16.23
CA GLU A 180 8.66 9.60 16.86
C GLU A 180 10.14 9.42 16.54
N SER A 181 11.00 9.33 17.56
CA SER A 181 12.38 8.96 17.32
C SER A 181 12.50 7.46 17.04
N HIS A 182 13.35 7.10 16.10
CA HIS A 182 13.62 5.69 15.74
C HIS A 182 14.22 4.87 16.90
N GLU A 183 14.82 5.54 17.87
CA GLU A 183 15.45 4.90 19.03
C GLU A 183 14.44 4.23 19.97
N GLN A 184 13.21 4.69 19.99
CA GLN A 184 12.18 4.15 20.89
C GLN A 184 11.52 2.83 20.44
N LYS A 185 11.76 2.36 19.21
CA LYS A 185 11.30 1.07 18.63
C LYS A 185 9.98 0.51 19.23
N MET A 186 8.91 1.30 19.21
CA MET A 186 7.64 0.90 19.85
C MET A 186 6.67 0.18 18.89
N PHE A 187 6.74 0.48 17.58
CA PHE A 187 5.84 -0.17 16.61
C PHE A 187 6.36 -1.55 16.21
N ASN A 188 5.48 -2.53 16.26
CA ASN A 188 5.72 -3.88 15.77
C ASN A 188 4.70 -4.24 14.69
N PHE A 189 5.16 -4.78 13.56
CA PHE A 189 4.27 -5.31 12.53
C PHE A 189 3.44 -6.48 13.07
N PRO A 190 2.20 -6.67 12.57
CA PRO A 190 1.34 -7.76 13.03
C PRO A 190 1.99 -9.12 12.78
N LYS A 191 1.68 -10.08 13.65
CA LYS A 191 2.08 -11.48 13.47
C LYS A 191 1.28 -12.09 12.31
N PRO A 192 1.87 -13.00 11.52
CA PRO A 192 1.12 -13.76 10.53
C PRO A 192 -0.07 -14.49 11.17
N ILE A 193 -1.16 -14.61 10.41
CA ILE A 193 -2.30 -15.44 10.75
C ILE A 193 -2.25 -16.76 9.97
N PRO A 194 -2.89 -17.83 10.45
CA PRO A 194 -2.92 -19.11 9.74
C PRO A 194 -3.50 -18.97 8.33
N LEU A 195 -2.80 -19.53 7.33
CA LEU A 195 -3.30 -19.62 5.97
C LEU A 195 -4.34 -20.74 5.89
N GLN A 196 -5.60 -20.37 5.84
CA GLN A 196 -6.75 -21.30 5.73
C GLN A 196 -7.13 -21.57 4.27
N LYS A 197 -6.92 -20.56 3.38
CA LYS A 197 -7.24 -20.64 1.96
C LYS A 197 -6.10 -21.27 1.17
N SER A 198 -6.45 -22.00 0.12
CA SER A 198 -5.53 -22.61 -0.85
C SER A 198 -5.87 -22.20 -2.28
N MET A 199 -5.07 -22.62 -3.25
CA MET A 199 -5.43 -22.42 -4.67
C MET A 199 -6.67 -23.22 -5.08
N SER A 200 -7.01 -24.32 -4.38
CA SER A 200 -8.30 -24.99 -4.60
C SER A 200 -9.49 -24.09 -4.29
N ASP A 201 -9.41 -23.29 -3.20
CA ASP A 201 -10.46 -22.33 -2.87
C ASP A 201 -10.53 -21.19 -3.91
N ILE A 202 -9.40 -20.79 -4.48
CA ILE A 202 -9.36 -19.78 -5.54
C ILE A 202 -10.07 -20.26 -6.80
N PHE A 203 -9.81 -21.53 -7.20
CA PHE A 203 -10.43 -22.11 -8.41
C PHE A 203 -11.84 -22.66 -8.17
N GLY A 204 -12.21 -22.97 -6.92
CA GLY A 204 -13.41 -23.75 -6.61
C GLY A 204 -13.30 -25.21 -7.10
N ALA A 205 -12.09 -25.74 -7.23
CA ALA A 205 -11.79 -27.06 -7.78
C ALA A 205 -10.44 -27.56 -7.24
N GLU A 206 -10.16 -28.86 -7.35
CA GLU A 206 -8.91 -29.43 -6.85
C GLU A 206 -7.69 -28.79 -7.54
N CYS A 207 -6.77 -28.26 -6.74
CA CYS A 207 -5.47 -27.75 -7.18
C CYS A 207 -4.39 -28.18 -6.20
N PRO A 208 -3.42 -29.03 -6.62
CA PRO A 208 -2.36 -29.56 -5.73
C PRO A 208 -1.48 -28.46 -5.15
N LYS A 209 -1.38 -27.30 -5.81
CA LYS A 209 -0.59 -26.18 -5.35
C LYS A 209 -1.32 -25.41 -4.27
N LYS A 210 -0.85 -25.45 -3.02
CA LYS A 210 -1.49 -24.74 -1.89
C LYS A 210 -1.36 -23.22 -2.02
N ILE A 211 -0.17 -22.72 -2.35
CA ILE A 211 0.12 -21.28 -2.48
C ILE A 211 0.48 -20.97 -3.92
N GLY A 212 -0.26 -20.07 -4.55
CA GLY A 212 -0.05 -19.63 -5.92
C GLY A 212 1.17 -18.73 -6.09
N TYR A 213 1.56 -18.55 -7.33
CA TYR A 213 2.65 -17.65 -7.70
C TYR A 213 2.26 -16.17 -7.53
N THR A 214 3.27 -15.31 -7.46
CA THR A 214 3.04 -13.85 -7.53
C THR A 214 2.43 -13.46 -8.87
N LEU A 215 1.29 -12.77 -8.86
CA LEU A 215 0.75 -12.12 -10.05
C LEU A 215 1.70 -11.05 -10.56
N ARG A 216 2.02 -11.06 -11.85
CA ARG A 216 2.97 -10.14 -12.47
C ARG A 216 2.61 -9.80 -13.92
N LEU A 217 3.35 -8.89 -14.54
CA LEU A 217 3.02 -8.37 -15.88
C LEU A 217 3.53 -9.26 -17.02
N GLY A 218 4.65 -9.90 -16.87
CA GLY A 218 5.32 -10.64 -17.94
C GLY A 218 5.29 -12.16 -17.74
N GLY A 219 5.50 -12.93 -18.83
CA GLY A 219 5.59 -14.38 -18.80
C GLY A 219 4.25 -15.11 -18.73
N SER A 220 3.15 -14.46 -19.13
CA SER A 220 1.80 -15.05 -19.12
C SER A 220 1.55 -16.14 -20.17
N ASP A 221 2.49 -16.40 -21.07
CA ASP A 221 2.38 -17.41 -22.11
C ASP A 221 3.42 -18.53 -21.96
N SER A 222 4.05 -18.59 -20.80
CA SER A 222 4.94 -19.71 -20.44
C SER A 222 4.13 -20.97 -20.20
N GLY A 223 4.61 -22.13 -20.68
CA GLY A 223 4.01 -23.42 -20.38
C GLY A 223 4.02 -23.73 -18.87
N ILE A 224 3.17 -24.64 -18.43
CA ILE A 224 3.01 -24.97 -17.00
C ILE A 224 4.31 -25.47 -16.35
N HIS A 225 5.19 -26.08 -17.12
CA HIS A 225 6.51 -26.57 -16.67
C HIS A 225 7.63 -25.53 -16.81
N ASP A 226 7.36 -24.35 -17.42
CA ASP A 226 8.36 -23.30 -17.53
C ASP A 226 8.62 -22.66 -16.16
N ARG A 227 9.92 -22.45 -15.81
CA ARG A 227 10.31 -21.76 -14.57
C ARG A 227 9.76 -20.34 -14.45
N ARG A 228 9.36 -19.73 -15.57
CA ARG A 228 8.76 -18.38 -15.62
C ARG A 228 7.25 -18.42 -15.41
N ASN A 229 6.65 -19.63 -15.37
CA ASN A 229 5.20 -19.77 -15.19
C ASN A 229 4.74 -19.10 -13.89
N TRP A 230 3.66 -18.38 -14.00
CA TRP A 230 2.99 -17.79 -12.85
C TRP A 230 1.46 -17.82 -12.97
N ASP A 231 0.90 -18.11 -14.15
CA ASP A 231 -0.52 -18.03 -14.43
C ASP A 231 -1.16 -19.36 -14.82
N ARG A 232 -0.40 -20.47 -14.83
CA ARG A 232 -0.92 -21.81 -15.12
C ARG A 232 -0.79 -22.75 -13.95
N TYR A 233 -1.83 -23.54 -13.74
CA TYR A 233 -1.99 -24.48 -12.64
C TYR A 233 -2.66 -25.76 -13.12
N TRP A 234 -2.35 -26.89 -12.49
CA TRP A 234 -3.10 -28.11 -12.61
C TRP A 234 -4.39 -27.96 -11.79
N VAL A 235 -5.55 -28.01 -12.44
CA VAL A 235 -6.88 -27.92 -11.81
C VAL A 235 -7.70 -29.12 -12.28
N ASN A 236 -8.11 -29.98 -11.37
CA ASN A 236 -8.74 -31.27 -11.69
C ASN A 236 -7.92 -32.07 -12.75
N GLY A 237 -6.58 -32.03 -12.66
CA GLY A 237 -5.69 -32.68 -13.61
C GLY A 237 -5.54 -32.00 -14.98
N VAL A 238 -6.17 -30.83 -15.20
CA VAL A 238 -6.13 -30.07 -16.46
C VAL A 238 -5.23 -28.83 -16.31
N ASP A 239 -4.37 -28.57 -17.31
CA ASP A 239 -3.58 -27.32 -17.40
C ASP A 239 -4.50 -26.12 -17.60
N THR A 240 -4.68 -25.35 -16.54
CA THR A 240 -5.65 -24.24 -16.45
C THR A 240 -4.96 -22.92 -16.22
N LYS A 241 -5.29 -21.93 -17.04
CA LYS A 241 -4.80 -20.56 -16.93
C LYS A 241 -5.70 -19.72 -16.02
N ILE A 242 -5.12 -19.00 -15.04
CA ILE A 242 -5.90 -18.13 -14.15
C ILE A 242 -6.64 -17.05 -14.93
N GLN A 243 -7.83 -16.72 -14.45
CA GLN A 243 -8.68 -15.67 -14.98
C GLN A 243 -8.72 -14.47 -14.03
N PRO A 244 -9.23 -13.30 -14.44
CA PRO A 244 -9.33 -12.12 -13.56
C PRO A 244 -10.05 -12.40 -12.23
N LEU A 245 -11.06 -13.25 -12.20
CA LEU A 245 -11.74 -13.67 -10.97
C LEU A 245 -10.78 -14.34 -9.98
N HIS A 246 -9.97 -15.29 -10.47
CA HIS A 246 -8.97 -15.95 -9.64
C HIS A 246 -7.93 -14.96 -9.12
N GLY A 247 -7.48 -14.03 -9.98
CA GLY A 247 -6.55 -12.97 -9.60
C GLY A 247 -7.12 -12.02 -8.54
N LYS A 248 -8.41 -11.66 -8.62
CA LYS A 248 -9.10 -10.87 -7.58
C LYS A 248 -9.05 -11.59 -6.23
N ARG A 249 -9.47 -12.86 -6.20
CA ARG A 249 -9.46 -13.68 -4.99
C ARG A 249 -8.06 -13.84 -4.39
N MET A 250 -7.03 -14.04 -5.24
CA MET A 250 -5.63 -14.12 -4.80
C MET A 250 -5.10 -12.81 -4.18
N GLN A 251 -5.66 -11.68 -4.53
CA GLN A 251 -5.26 -10.34 -4.02
C GLN A 251 -6.19 -9.81 -2.92
N GLY A 252 -7.31 -10.52 -2.60
CA GLY A 252 -8.26 -10.10 -1.57
C GLY A 252 -9.28 -9.04 -2.04
N PHE A 253 -9.47 -8.90 -3.37
CA PHE A 253 -10.55 -8.09 -3.93
C PHE A 253 -11.86 -8.88 -3.96
N PRO A 254 -13.04 -8.22 -3.83
CA PRO A 254 -14.33 -8.84 -4.01
C PRO A 254 -14.51 -9.44 -5.42
N ASP A 255 -15.36 -10.47 -5.54
CA ASP A 255 -15.60 -11.15 -6.83
C ASP A 255 -16.28 -10.21 -7.84
N ASP A 256 -17.11 -9.27 -7.40
CA ASP A 256 -17.80 -8.26 -8.20
C ASP A 256 -16.94 -7.02 -8.50
N PHE A 257 -15.72 -6.93 -7.96
CA PHE A 257 -14.83 -5.79 -8.19
C PHE A 257 -14.53 -5.63 -9.69
N TYR A 258 -14.91 -4.50 -10.26
CA TYR A 258 -14.71 -4.21 -11.69
C TYR A 258 -13.23 -3.97 -12.00
N LEU A 259 -12.72 -4.55 -13.05
CA LEU A 259 -11.36 -4.34 -13.56
C LEU A 259 -11.37 -3.76 -15.00
N SER A 260 -11.60 -4.62 -15.98
CA SER A 260 -11.65 -4.30 -17.40
C SER A 260 -12.31 -5.45 -18.15
N GLU A 261 -12.89 -5.18 -19.29
CA GLU A 261 -13.41 -6.21 -20.22
C GLU A 261 -12.28 -7.09 -20.80
N SER A 262 -11.08 -6.56 -20.89
CA SER A 262 -9.91 -7.29 -21.37
C SER A 262 -9.25 -8.08 -20.25
N ARG A 263 -9.09 -9.40 -20.41
CA ARG A 263 -8.33 -10.27 -19.51
C ARG A 263 -6.90 -9.75 -19.29
N SER A 264 -6.20 -9.40 -20.37
CA SER A 264 -4.81 -8.94 -20.29
C SER A 264 -4.69 -7.65 -19.48
N LYS A 265 -5.58 -6.67 -19.70
CA LYS A 265 -5.62 -5.44 -18.90
C LYS A 265 -5.95 -5.74 -17.43
N SER A 266 -6.94 -6.58 -17.17
CA SER A 266 -7.34 -6.98 -15.81
C SER A 266 -6.21 -7.65 -15.06
N MET A 267 -5.49 -8.57 -15.68
CA MET A 267 -4.34 -9.24 -15.04
C MET A 267 -3.16 -8.28 -14.80
N ARG A 268 -2.96 -7.30 -15.69
CA ARG A 268 -1.99 -6.22 -15.50
C ARG A 268 -2.33 -5.36 -14.29
N LEU A 269 -3.56 -4.93 -14.17
CA LEU A 269 -4.06 -4.13 -13.04
C LEU A 269 -3.87 -4.87 -11.72
N LEU A 270 -4.23 -6.16 -11.67
CA LEU A 270 -4.04 -7.01 -10.50
C LEU A 270 -2.54 -7.23 -10.17
N GLY A 271 -1.70 -7.45 -11.18
CA GLY A 271 -0.25 -7.61 -11.00
C GLY A 271 0.42 -6.39 -10.34
N ASN A 272 -0.07 -5.19 -10.66
CA ASN A 272 0.41 -3.92 -10.10
C ASN A 272 -0.26 -3.55 -8.77
N SER A 273 -1.34 -4.22 -8.38
CA SER A 273 -2.05 -3.90 -7.14
C SER A 273 -1.35 -4.48 -5.90
N VAL A 274 -1.74 -4.01 -4.73
CA VAL A 274 -1.32 -4.56 -3.44
C VAL A 274 -2.23 -5.73 -3.03
N ALA A 275 -1.73 -6.58 -2.12
CA ALA A 275 -2.53 -7.62 -1.46
C ALA A 275 -3.39 -6.96 -0.36
N VAL A 276 -4.71 -6.86 -0.60
CA VAL A 276 -5.64 -6.08 0.24
C VAL A 276 -5.63 -6.52 1.70
N ASP A 277 -5.66 -7.83 1.98
CA ASP A 277 -5.70 -8.33 3.35
C ASP A 277 -4.37 -8.09 4.08
N ALA A 278 -3.22 -8.17 3.39
CA ALA A 278 -1.94 -7.82 3.99
C ALA A 278 -1.88 -6.32 4.37
N VAL A 279 -2.36 -5.43 3.49
CA VAL A 279 -2.51 -4.00 3.80
C VAL A 279 -3.46 -3.80 4.97
N TYR A 280 -4.62 -4.46 4.98
CA TYR A 280 -5.63 -4.35 6.03
C TYR A 280 -5.05 -4.66 7.42
N TYR A 281 -4.35 -5.79 7.58
CA TYR A 281 -3.82 -6.18 8.90
C TYR A 281 -2.69 -5.25 9.38
N VAL A 282 -1.84 -4.77 8.48
CA VAL A 282 -0.82 -3.77 8.84
C VAL A 282 -1.47 -2.43 9.18
N ALA A 283 -2.42 -1.95 8.37
CA ALA A 283 -3.17 -0.72 8.63
C ALA A 283 -3.94 -0.77 9.95
N LYS A 284 -4.61 -1.90 10.25
CA LYS A 284 -5.28 -2.11 11.53
C LYS A 284 -4.31 -1.96 12.70
N ASN A 285 -3.16 -2.63 12.62
CA ASN A 285 -2.13 -2.55 13.66
C ASN A 285 -1.56 -1.13 13.84
N MET A 286 -1.38 -0.39 12.74
CA MET A 286 -0.98 1.03 12.78
C MET A 286 -2.01 1.88 13.51
N ILE A 287 -3.29 1.72 13.17
CA ILE A 287 -4.38 2.48 13.79
C ILE A 287 -4.50 2.15 15.28
N ASP A 288 -4.41 0.87 15.65
CA ASP A 288 -4.42 0.43 17.04
C ASP A 288 -3.24 1.07 17.81
N TYR A 289 -2.04 1.03 17.25
CA TYR A 289 -0.84 1.66 17.83
C TYR A 289 -1.02 3.18 18.02
N MET A 290 -1.50 3.90 17.00
CA MET A 290 -1.75 5.35 17.10
C MET A 290 -2.78 5.68 18.18
N ASN A 291 -3.86 4.88 18.31
CA ASN A 291 -4.89 5.07 19.32
C ASN A 291 -4.38 4.80 20.75
N ASP A 292 -3.54 3.81 20.94
CA ASP A 292 -2.96 3.47 22.25
C ASP A 292 -1.94 4.51 22.71
N LYS A 293 -1.16 5.05 21.77
CA LYS A 293 -0.22 6.14 22.04
C LYS A 293 -0.95 7.40 22.50
N GLU A 294 -2.07 7.76 21.88
CA GLU A 294 -2.90 8.90 22.30
C GLU A 294 -3.45 8.71 23.71
N LYS A 295 -3.90 7.51 24.07
CA LYS A 295 -4.34 7.20 25.45
C LYS A 295 -3.18 7.36 26.44
N PHE A 296 -1.98 6.89 26.09
CA PHE A 296 -0.81 7.01 26.94
C PHE A 296 -0.41 8.47 27.19
N VAL A 297 -0.42 9.31 26.16
CA VAL A 297 -0.16 10.74 26.27
C VAL A 297 -1.24 11.42 27.12
N PHE A 298 -2.52 11.12 26.89
CA PHE A 298 -3.64 11.67 27.66
C PHE A 298 -3.51 11.31 29.15
N ASN A 299 -3.29 10.05 29.47
CA ASN A 299 -3.19 9.58 30.86
C ASN A 299 -1.97 10.22 31.57
N ASN A 300 -0.84 10.37 30.89
CA ASN A 300 0.34 10.97 31.51
C ASN A 300 0.26 12.50 31.68
N LEU A 301 -0.47 13.20 30.80
CA LEU A 301 -0.56 14.67 30.84
C LEU A 301 -1.78 15.17 31.66
N PHE A 302 -2.90 14.43 31.68
CA PHE A 302 -4.15 14.92 32.22
C PHE A 302 -4.67 14.17 33.45
N GLU A 303 -4.35 12.89 33.66
CA GLU A 303 -4.74 12.18 34.91
C GLU A 303 -4.18 12.82 36.18
N PRO A 304 -2.94 13.38 36.23
CA PRO A 304 -2.48 14.07 37.44
C PRO A 304 -3.35 15.26 37.85
N PHE A 305 -4.02 15.92 36.88
CA PHE A 305 -4.89 17.07 37.15
C PHE A 305 -6.30 16.66 37.57
N LEU A 306 -6.76 15.46 37.19
CA LEU A 306 -8.08 14.92 37.59
C LEU A 306 -8.09 14.40 39.03
N LYS A 307 -6.93 13.99 39.58
CA LYS A 307 -6.79 13.52 40.96
C LYS A 307 -6.68 14.64 42.01
N VAL A 308 -6.55 15.89 41.59
CA VAL A 308 -6.47 17.05 42.48
C VAL A 308 -7.83 17.76 42.64
N ALA A 309 -8.85 17.32 41.90
CA ALA A 309 -10.19 17.93 41.87
C ALA A 309 -11.28 17.10 42.60
N VAL A 310 -10.88 16.26 43.59
CA VAL A 310 -11.81 15.53 44.49
C VAL A 310 -11.49 15.86 45.95
#